data_823f61381e51981df07595241e055b9a
#
_entry.id   823f61381e51981df07595241e055b9a
#
_cell.length_a   1.000
_cell.length_b   1.000
_cell.length_c   1.000
_cell.angle_alpha   90.00
_cell.angle_beta   90.00
_cell.angle_gamma   90.00
#
_symmetry.space_group_name_H-M   'P 1'
#
loop_
_entity.id
_entity.type
_entity.pdbx_description
1 polymer ?
#
loop_
_entity_poly.entity_id
_entity_poly.type
_entity_poly.pdbx_seq_one_letter_code
_entity_poly.pdbx_strand_id
1 'polypeptide(L)'
;MQDPIAALIMRLAAPYRVFVVIAGAVLIHLSLGTYHTFGNMLPYMGSYMRNYTSADIELEQLIWIPTFQGCFPFAMVIGGFLSNRLGPRFATAIGCAMMSAGVFLSYWTIKHSFWAFLVTYGFFFGFGQGIAYVIAVATVINWAPDKVGLVTGIVAAGFGISSSIFAPIQTKMVNPWNYAPNQQGYFTQKELLDRVPGVFFTLSIVYAIMQTVGLLVICDPPSECHRIELLAWMRRQHSVASNRRVRSSRLYETLRKMICGATSISVSLEVGHSGPCSIENEPLLAGSPAVTKRHEHGSDSLEDADDDEEGRGKAVPQEWSMTTSEMLKSSTFYVLFVALFCCSFYGNTYYNLYKTYGETFIDDDMFLAVAFSIGSVANACARIGWGWLTDKTSFQTSLSTATCLATALLLTMPLTSNLGRYVYLLWLTLMFVCLAATHALFITAAVRCFGTKFKSTNYGCLILSTTVSGIVLSAGSQYLLQDLGYHWAFIITAAFPFTAFILTAMITFTPQGYRIS
;
A
#
# COMPACT_ATOMS: atom_id res chain seq x y z
N MET A 1 23.76 3.68 10.24
CA MET A 1 24.54 2.73 9.38
C MET A 1 24.04 2.88 7.95
N GLN A 2 24.96 2.98 6.99
CA GLN A 2 24.59 3.01 5.56
C GLN A 2 24.12 1.63 5.16
N ASP A 3 22.95 1.54 4.55
CA ASP A 3 22.46 0.29 3.99
C ASP A 3 23.27 -0.05 2.72
N PRO A 4 24.04 -1.15 2.70
CA PRO A 4 24.88 -1.48 1.55
C PRO A 4 24.09 -1.74 0.28
N ILE A 5 22.80 -2.12 0.41
CA ILE A 5 21.92 -2.39 -0.74
C ILE A 5 21.41 -1.08 -1.31
N ALA A 6 21.15 -0.04 -0.50
CA ALA A 6 20.84 1.29 -1.01
C ALA A 6 21.98 1.81 -1.90
N ALA A 7 23.23 1.59 -1.49
CA ALA A 7 24.41 1.92 -2.30
C ALA A 7 24.47 1.13 -3.62
N LEU A 8 24.09 -0.14 -3.60
CA LEU A 8 24.03 -0.98 -4.81
C LEU A 8 22.94 -0.50 -5.76
N ILE A 9 21.73 -0.22 -5.26
CA ILE A 9 20.60 0.29 -6.04
C ILE A 9 20.95 1.64 -6.66
N MET A 10 21.69 2.50 -5.96
CA MET A 10 22.13 3.79 -6.49
C MET A 10 23.06 3.69 -7.71
N ARG A 11 23.69 2.52 -7.96
CA ARG A 11 24.48 2.29 -9.18
C ARG A 11 23.64 2.08 -10.43
N LEU A 12 22.36 1.75 -10.27
CA LEU A 12 21.43 1.60 -11.38
C LEU A 12 21.05 2.97 -11.96
N ALA A 13 20.61 3.03 -13.21
CA ALA A 13 20.01 4.24 -13.79
C ALA A 13 18.72 4.61 -13.05
N ALA A 14 18.40 5.92 -12.99
CA ALA A 14 17.32 6.45 -12.16
C ALA A 14 15.97 5.70 -12.26
N PRO A 15 15.43 5.36 -13.46
CA PRO A 15 14.16 4.66 -13.56
C PRO A 15 14.21 3.24 -12.99
N TYR A 16 15.33 2.54 -13.15
CA TYR A 16 15.50 1.16 -12.66
C TYR A 16 15.60 1.08 -11.13
N ARG A 17 16.08 2.13 -10.46
CA ARG A 17 16.15 2.18 -8.99
C ARG A 17 14.76 2.06 -8.37
N VAL A 18 13.86 2.92 -8.84
CA VAL A 18 12.47 2.95 -8.38
C VAL A 18 11.77 1.63 -8.71
N PHE A 19 11.96 1.12 -9.92
CA PHE A 19 11.35 -0.14 -10.36
C PHE A 19 11.76 -1.33 -9.47
N VAL A 20 13.03 -1.46 -9.12
CA VAL A 20 13.53 -2.56 -8.26
C VAL A 20 12.89 -2.51 -6.87
N VAL A 21 12.79 -1.32 -6.26
CA VAL A 21 12.18 -1.17 -4.94
C VAL A 21 10.66 -1.42 -5.00
N ILE A 22 9.98 -0.94 -6.05
CA ILE A 22 8.57 -1.24 -6.29
C ILE A 22 8.35 -2.74 -6.44
N ALA A 23 9.17 -3.44 -7.24
CA ALA A 23 9.03 -4.87 -7.46
C ALA A 23 9.17 -5.66 -6.14
N GLY A 24 10.12 -5.28 -5.27
CA GLY A 24 10.26 -5.86 -3.93
C GLY A 24 9.04 -5.61 -3.05
N ALA A 25 8.53 -4.38 -3.04
CA ALA A 25 7.34 -4.03 -2.27
C ALA A 25 6.09 -4.76 -2.78
N VAL A 26 5.91 -4.87 -4.10
CA VAL A 26 4.82 -5.65 -4.73
C VAL A 26 4.91 -7.12 -4.35
N LEU A 27 6.11 -7.71 -4.37
CA LEU A 27 6.31 -9.11 -4.00
C LEU A 27 5.94 -9.38 -2.53
N ILE A 28 6.32 -8.46 -1.61
CA ILE A 28 5.87 -8.51 -0.23
C ILE A 28 4.34 -8.39 -0.17
N HIS A 29 3.75 -7.37 -0.81
CA HIS A 29 2.30 -7.13 -0.78
C HIS A 29 1.49 -8.28 -1.40
N LEU A 30 2.03 -8.98 -2.37
CA LEU A 30 1.41 -10.18 -2.93
C LEU A 30 1.29 -11.30 -1.90
N SER A 31 2.28 -11.47 -0.99
CA SER A 31 2.17 -12.40 0.13
C SER A 31 1.17 -11.92 1.19
N LEU A 32 1.17 -10.61 1.51
CA LEU A 32 0.28 -10.03 2.50
C LEU A 32 -1.19 -10.09 2.08
N GLY A 33 -1.47 -9.91 0.78
CA GLY A 33 -2.82 -9.85 0.22
C GLY A 33 -3.59 -11.17 0.27
N THR A 34 -2.97 -12.27 0.66
CA THR A 34 -3.64 -13.55 0.92
C THR A 34 -4.67 -13.46 2.05
N TYR A 35 -4.69 -12.39 2.83
CA TYR A 35 -5.80 -12.02 3.72
C TYR A 35 -7.17 -12.17 3.04
N HIS A 36 -7.31 -11.75 1.80
CA HIS A 36 -8.56 -11.84 1.04
C HIS A 36 -8.97 -13.28 0.65
N THR A 37 -8.11 -14.27 0.85
CA THR A 37 -8.45 -15.68 0.58
C THR A 37 -9.12 -16.39 1.75
N PHE A 38 -9.33 -15.71 2.88
CA PHE A 38 -9.97 -16.29 4.06
C PHE A 38 -11.32 -16.94 3.72
N GLY A 39 -12.18 -16.22 2.99
CA GLY A 39 -13.50 -16.74 2.59
C GLY A 39 -13.41 -18.02 1.75
N ASN A 40 -12.39 -18.16 0.92
CA ASN A 40 -12.13 -19.39 0.15
C ASN A 40 -11.73 -20.57 1.06
N MET A 41 -10.96 -20.29 2.12
CA MET A 41 -10.48 -21.33 3.03
C MET A 41 -11.47 -21.67 4.15
N LEU A 42 -12.46 -20.82 4.42
CA LEU A 42 -13.40 -20.94 5.52
C LEU A 42 -14.09 -22.31 5.59
N PRO A 43 -14.74 -22.82 4.52
CA PRO A 43 -15.44 -24.11 4.59
C PRO A 43 -14.48 -25.27 4.84
N TYR A 44 -13.26 -25.21 4.33
CA TYR A 44 -12.24 -26.26 4.55
C TYR A 44 -11.73 -26.25 5.99
N MET A 45 -11.43 -25.08 6.54
CA MET A 45 -10.99 -24.92 7.92
C MET A 45 -12.08 -25.35 8.91
N GLY A 46 -13.33 -24.91 8.67
CA GLY A 46 -14.46 -25.27 9.50
C GLY A 46 -14.74 -26.77 9.49
N SER A 47 -14.73 -27.40 8.32
CA SER A 47 -14.90 -28.84 8.17
C SER A 47 -13.80 -29.63 8.87
N TYR A 48 -12.53 -29.21 8.73
CA TYR A 48 -11.41 -29.83 9.40
C TYR A 48 -11.54 -29.74 10.94
N MET A 49 -11.77 -28.54 11.46
CA MET A 49 -11.83 -28.31 12.90
C MET A 49 -13.02 -29.02 13.55
N ARG A 50 -14.19 -29.02 12.89
CA ARG A 50 -15.37 -29.72 13.37
C ARG A 50 -15.14 -31.24 13.45
N ASN A 51 -14.38 -31.80 12.51
CA ASN A 51 -14.15 -33.23 12.43
C ASN A 51 -13.01 -33.73 13.33
N TYR A 52 -11.95 -32.91 13.52
CA TYR A 52 -10.72 -33.35 14.21
C TYR A 52 -10.42 -32.60 15.51
N THR A 53 -10.98 -31.40 15.72
CA THR A 53 -10.63 -30.57 16.89
C THR A 53 -11.77 -30.53 17.90
N SER A 54 -12.98 -30.13 17.51
CA SER A 54 -14.18 -30.14 18.36
C SER A 54 -15.42 -30.14 17.50
N ALA A 55 -16.37 -31.05 17.80
CA ALA A 55 -17.63 -31.19 17.08
C ALA A 55 -18.55 -29.95 17.21
N ASP A 56 -18.34 -29.13 18.23
CA ASP A 56 -19.14 -27.95 18.52
C ASP A 56 -18.72 -26.71 17.74
N ILE A 57 -17.66 -26.81 16.88
CA ILE A 57 -17.17 -25.68 16.09
C ILE A 57 -18.10 -25.43 14.90
N GLU A 58 -18.66 -24.22 14.86
CA GLU A 58 -19.50 -23.73 13.79
C GLU A 58 -18.72 -22.77 12.88
N LEU A 59 -19.16 -22.63 11.61
CA LEU A 59 -18.52 -21.72 10.63
C LEU A 59 -18.56 -20.26 11.12
N GLU A 60 -19.62 -19.89 11.84
CA GLU A 60 -19.80 -18.54 12.41
C GLU A 60 -18.70 -18.19 13.41
N GLN A 61 -18.19 -19.16 14.17
CA GLN A 61 -17.08 -18.93 15.10
C GLN A 61 -15.77 -18.59 14.37
N LEU A 62 -15.56 -19.12 13.17
CA LEU A 62 -14.37 -18.82 12.39
C LEU A 62 -14.35 -17.38 11.87
N ILE A 63 -15.50 -16.69 11.84
CA ILE A 63 -15.60 -15.26 11.47
C ILE A 63 -14.80 -14.36 12.45
N TRP A 64 -14.50 -14.83 13.65
CA TRP A 64 -13.58 -14.12 14.54
C TRP A 64 -12.16 -14.02 13.98
N ILE A 65 -11.73 -14.95 13.11
CA ILE A 65 -10.39 -14.94 12.53
C ILE A 65 -10.15 -13.65 11.72
N PRO A 66 -10.96 -13.29 10.71
CA PRO A 66 -10.78 -12.01 10.00
C PRO A 66 -10.97 -10.79 10.90
N THR A 67 -11.77 -10.89 11.98
CA THR A 67 -11.88 -9.80 12.96
C THR A 67 -10.57 -9.58 13.71
N PHE A 68 -9.87 -10.66 14.11
CA PHE A 68 -8.54 -10.57 14.72
C PHE A 68 -7.46 -10.19 13.71
N GLN A 69 -7.57 -10.61 12.46
CA GLN A 69 -6.74 -10.09 11.37
C GLN A 69 -6.96 -8.58 11.16
N GLY A 70 -8.12 -8.07 11.56
CA GLY A 70 -8.45 -6.65 11.59
C GLY A 70 -7.66 -5.81 12.60
N CYS A 71 -6.74 -6.39 13.41
CA CYS A 71 -5.76 -5.62 14.21
C CYS A 71 -4.69 -4.91 13.33
N PHE A 72 -4.72 -5.15 12.05
CA PHE A 72 -3.93 -4.54 11.00
C PHE A 72 -3.72 -3.00 11.12
N PRO A 73 -4.72 -2.14 11.37
CA PRO A 73 -4.48 -0.71 11.53
C PRO A 73 -3.64 -0.36 12.76
N PHE A 74 -3.85 -1.03 13.90
CA PHE A 74 -3.02 -0.83 15.10
C PHE A 74 -1.57 -1.22 14.85
N ALA A 75 -1.35 -2.33 14.14
CA ALA A 75 -0.04 -2.79 13.74
C ALA A 75 0.66 -1.79 12.80
N MET A 76 -0.08 -1.08 11.94
CA MET A 76 0.47 -0.02 11.10
C MET A 76 1.04 1.14 11.90
N VAL A 77 0.36 1.56 12.97
CA VAL A 77 0.86 2.62 13.87
C VAL A 77 2.18 2.17 14.50
N ILE A 78 2.22 0.95 15.04
CA ILE A 78 3.43 0.37 15.64
C ILE A 78 4.54 0.21 14.59
N GLY A 79 4.19 -0.23 13.39
CA GLY A 79 5.11 -0.33 12.25
C GLY A 79 5.77 1.00 11.90
N GLY A 80 5.00 2.10 11.92
CA GLY A 80 5.52 3.45 11.72
C GLY A 80 6.58 3.83 12.77
N PHE A 81 6.30 3.61 14.06
CA PHE A 81 7.27 3.83 15.13
C PHE A 81 8.50 2.95 14.99
N LEU A 82 8.30 1.67 14.67
CA LEU A 82 9.38 0.70 14.52
C LEU A 82 10.30 1.08 13.34
N SER A 83 9.73 1.50 12.21
CA SER A 83 10.46 1.97 11.03
C SER A 83 11.33 3.18 11.35
N ASN A 84 10.82 4.13 12.14
CA ASN A 84 11.58 5.31 12.54
C ASN A 84 12.77 4.99 13.47
N ARG A 85 12.71 3.89 14.22
CA ARG A 85 13.78 3.50 15.17
C ARG A 85 14.79 2.50 14.58
N LEU A 86 14.31 1.50 13.86
CA LEU A 86 15.12 0.38 13.35
C LEU A 86 15.46 0.50 11.87
N GLY A 87 14.82 1.46 11.17
CA GLY A 87 14.88 1.57 9.72
C GLY A 87 13.87 0.64 9.02
N PRO A 88 13.55 0.94 7.73
CA PRO A 88 12.45 0.31 7.02
C PRO A 88 12.66 -1.20 6.82
N ARG A 89 13.87 -1.64 6.48
CA ARG A 89 14.15 -3.05 6.21
C ARG A 89 13.92 -3.95 7.42
N PHE A 90 14.54 -3.61 8.56
CA PHE A 90 14.41 -4.43 9.78
C PHE A 90 12.98 -4.41 10.31
N ALA A 91 12.32 -3.26 10.27
CA ALA A 91 10.95 -3.15 10.71
C ALA A 91 9.98 -3.96 9.81
N THR A 92 10.16 -3.92 8.47
CA THR A 92 9.40 -4.76 7.54
C THR A 92 9.70 -6.24 7.77
N ALA A 93 10.98 -6.62 8.02
CA ALA A 93 11.36 -8.00 8.27
C ALA A 93 10.67 -8.57 9.53
N ILE A 94 10.54 -7.77 10.60
CA ILE A 94 9.81 -8.17 11.81
C ILE A 94 8.33 -8.47 11.46
N GLY A 95 7.66 -7.59 10.71
CA GLY A 95 6.29 -7.81 10.28
C GLY A 95 6.13 -9.05 9.40
N CYS A 96 6.99 -9.23 8.43
CA CYS A 96 7.02 -10.39 7.54
C CYS A 96 7.27 -11.70 8.32
N ALA A 97 8.25 -11.72 9.22
CA ALA A 97 8.56 -12.88 10.05
C ALA A 97 7.39 -13.25 10.97
N MET A 98 6.75 -12.25 11.59
CA MET A 98 5.59 -12.47 12.45
C MET A 98 4.40 -13.06 11.69
N MET A 99 4.09 -12.56 10.49
CA MET A 99 3.04 -13.09 9.64
C MET A 99 3.35 -14.53 9.20
N SER A 100 4.54 -14.77 8.64
CA SER A 100 4.93 -16.09 8.13
C SER A 100 5.04 -17.12 9.26
N ALA A 101 5.55 -16.73 10.43
CA ALA A 101 5.57 -17.59 11.62
C ALA A 101 4.15 -17.91 12.11
N GLY A 102 3.23 -16.93 12.10
CA GLY A 102 1.83 -17.15 12.42
C GLY A 102 1.19 -18.21 11.53
N VAL A 103 1.38 -18.10 10.20
CA VAL A 103 0.88 -19.09 9.23
C VAL A 103 1.56 -20.45 9.42
N PHE A 104 2.86 -20.48 9.68
CA PHE A 104 3.61 -21.73 9.96
C PHE A 104 3.08 -22.46 11.19
N LEU A 105 2.91 -21.72 12.29
CA LEU A 105 2.37 -22.28 13.54
C LEU A 105 0.92 -22.76 13.37
N SER A 106 0.18 -22.20 12.45
CA SER A 106 -1.21 -22.58 12.15
C SER A 106 -1.34 -24.03 11.69
N TYR A 107 -0.28 -24.62 11.13
CA TYR A 107 -0.21 -26.07 10.84
C TYR A 107 -0.48 -26.94 12.07
N TRP A 108 0.07 -26.56 13.23
CA TRP A 108 -0.15 -27.31 14.48
C TRP A 108 -1.38 -26.85 15.23
N THR A 109 -1.60 -25.54 15.31
CA THR A 109 -2.67 -24.98 16.15
C THR A 109 -4.06 -25.35 15.66
N ILE A 110 -4.29 -25.47 14.34
CA ILE A 110 -5.55 -25.92 13.77
C ILE A 110 -5.95 -27.33 14.23
N LYS A 111 -4.95 -28.18 14.57
CA LYS A 111 -5.15 -29.55 15.02
C LYS A 111 -5.55 -29.64 16.50
N HIS A 112 -5.26 -28.60 17.29
CA HIS A 112 -5.34 -28.68 18.75
C HIS A 112 -6.43 -27.80 19.34
N SER A 113 -6.59 -26.56 18.85
CA SER A 113 -7.51 -25.62 19.49
C SER A 113 -7.88 -24.46 18.54
N PHE A 114 -9.16 -24.13 18.52
CA PHE A 114 -9.66 -22.92 17.84
C PHE A 114 -8.98 -21.64 18.35
N TRP A 115 -8.86 -21.49 19.67
CA TRP A 115 -8.25 -20.30 20.27
C TRP A 115 -6.77 -20.14 19.92
N ALA A 116 -6.03 -21.24 19.93
CA ALA A 116 -4.63 -21.23 19.50
C ALA A 116 -4.51 -20.87 18.00
N PHE A 117 -5.39 -21.41 17.16
CA PHE A 117 -5.47 -21.10 15.74
C PHE A 117 -5.87 -19.64 15.50
N LEU A 118 -6.82 -19.10 16.27
CA LEU A 118 -7.21 -17.70 16.22
C LEU A 118 -6.03 -16.75 16.53
N VAL A 119 -5.20 -17.10 17.51
CA VAL A 119 -3.99 -16.30 17.83
C VAL A 119 -2.96 -16.38 16.70
N THR A 120 -2.71 -17.57 16.16
CA THR A 120 -1.66 -17.74 15.13
C THR A 120 -2.11 -17.23 13.76
N TYR A 121 -3.26 -17.67 13.26
CA TYR A 121 -3.76 -17.30 11.94
C TYR A 121 -4.56 -15.99 11.94
N GLY A 122 -5.16 -15.62 13.06
CA GLY A 122 -5.83 -14.32 13.23
C GLY A 122 -4.85 -13.22 13.59
N PHE A 123 -4.41 -13.21 14.86
CA PHE A 123 -3.66 -12.09 15.41
C PHE A 123 -2.24 -11.96 14.82
N PHE A 124 -1.40 -12.99 14.83
CA PHE A 124 -0.02 -12.89 14.33
C PHE A 124 0.03 -12.59 12.84
N PHE A 125 -0.87 -13.20 12.08
CA PHE A 125 -1.02 -12.89 10.65
C PHE A 125 -1.34 -11.40 10.45
N GLY A 126 -2.45 -10.91 11.03
CA GLY A 126 -2.92 -9.54 10.82
C GLY A 126 -1.96 -8.48 11.37
N PHE A 127 -1.35 -8.74 12.54
CA PHE A 127 -0.42 -7.82 13.16
C PHE A 127 0.89 -7.71 12.34
N GLY A 128 1.45 -8.85 11.94
CA GLY A 128 2.64 -8.86 11.08
C GLY A 128 2.40 -8.21 9.72
N GLN A 129 1.24 -8.49 9.12
CA GLN A 129 0.79 -7.88 7.88
C GLN A 129 0.72 -6.35 7.99
N GLY A 130 0.11 -5.82 9.06
CA GLY A 130 -0.03 -4.38 9.25
C GLY A 130 1.30 -3.65 9.36
N ILE A 131 2.27 -4.21 10.09
CA ILE A 131 3.63 -3.66 10.18
C ILE A 131 4.28 -3.63 8.79
N ALA A 132 4.31 -4.76 8.09
CA ALA A 132 5.01 -4.87 6.81
C ALA A 132 4.37 -4.01 5.71
N TYR A 133 3.03 -3.95 5.67
CA TYR A 133 2.27 -3.21 4.66
C TYR A 133 2.66 -1.74 4.63
N VAL A 134 2.50 -1.03 5.75
CA VAL A 134 2.68 0.42 5.79
C VAL A 134 4.12 0.83 5.52
N ILE A 135 5.08 0.05 5.99
CA ILE A 135 6.51 0.38 5.84
C ILE A 135 6.95 0.17 4.40
N ALA A 136 6.57 -0.94 3.76
CA ALA A 136 6.94 -1.21 2.37
C ALA A 136 6.39 -0.14 1.42
N VAL A 137 5.13 0.29 1.61
CA VAL A 137 4.56 1.41 0.84
C VAL A 137 5.31 2.71 1.11
N ALA A 138 5.57 3.03 2.39
CA ALA A 138 6.29 4.25 2.76
C ALA A 138 7.70 4.33 2.16
N THR A 139 8.39 3.19 2.09
CA THR A 139 9.72 3.09 1.48
C THR A 139 9.69 3.41 -0.02
N VAL A 140 8.69 2.87 -0.75
CA VAL A 140 8.55 3.17 -2.19
C VAL A 140 8.27 4.65 -2.43
N ILE A 141 7.45 5.30 -1.59
CA ILE A 141 7.20 6.74 -1.67
C ILE A 141 8.50 7.55 -1.53
N ASN A 142 9.44 7.12 -0.67
CA ASN A 142 10.73 7.81 -0.49
C ASN A 142 11.58 7.81 -1.77
N TRP A 143 11.42 6.80 -2.64
CA TRP A 143 12.14 6.70 -3.92
C TRP A 143 11.48 7.48 -5.07
N ALA A 144 10.19 7.79 -4.96
CA ALA A 144 9.42 8.50 -6.00
C ALA A 144 8.42 9.49 -5.38
N PRO A 145 8.89 10.55 -4.68
CA PRO A 145 8.04 11.50 -3.99
C PRO A 145 7.15 12.31 -4.93
N ASP A 146 7.53 12.47 -6.20
CA ASP A 146 6.75 13.20 -7.20
C ASP A 146 5.55 12.39 -7.76
N LYS A 147 5.55 11.06 -7.54
CA LYS A 147 4.54 10.13 -8.09
C LYS A 147 3.92 9.26 -6.99
N VAL A 148 3.60 9.87 -5.85
CA VAL A 148 3.10 9.16 -4.66
C VAL A 148 1.89 8.29 -4.98
N GLY A 149 0.90 8.84 -5.69
CA GLY A 149 -0.32 8.12 -6.05
C GLY A 149 -0.05 6.91 -6.94
N LEU A 150 0.76 7.07 -7.98
CA LEU A 150 1.11 5.98 -8.90
C LEU A 150 1.83 4.85 -8.17
N VAL A 151 2.88 5.16 -7.40
CA VAL A 151 3.69 4.13 -6.76
C VAL A 151 2.94 3.42 -5.64
N THR A 152 2.12 4.13 -4.86
CA THR A 152 1.24 3.50 -3.86
C THR A 152 0.17 2.64 -4.51
N GLY A 153 -0.40 3.10 -5.65
CA GLY A 153 -1.36 2.35 -6.43
C GLY A 153 -0.79 1.03 -6.96
N ILE A 154 0.44 1.03 -7.49
CA ILE A 154 1.11 -0.19 -7.98
C ILE A 154 1.34 -1.18 -6.83
N VAL A 155 1.85 -0.70 -5.71
CA VAL A 155 2.12 -1.57 -4.54
C VAL A 155 0.81 -2.13 -3.97
N ALA A 156 -0.22 -1.29 -3.84
CA ALA A 156 -1.53 -1.71 -3.39
C ALA A 156 -2.24 -2.67 -4.38
N ALA A 157 -1.95 -2.57 -5.68
CA ALA A 157 -2.46 -3.52 -6.67
C ALA A 157 -1.89 -4.92 -6.44
N GLY A 158 -0.61 -5.04 -6.04
CA GLY A 158 -0.01 -6.31 -5.64
C GLY A 158 -0.78 -6.99 -4.50
N PHE A 159 -1.22 -6.22 -3.50
CA PHE A 159 -2.06 -6.71 -2.41
C PHE A 159 -3.46 -7.14 -2.92
N GLY A 160 -4.06 -6.35 -3.81
CA GLY A 160 -5.41 -6.63 -4.33
C GLY A 160 -5.50 -7.85 -5.23
N ILE A 161 -4.48 -8.08 -6.08
CA ILE A 161 -4.48 -9.21 -7.03
C ILE A 161 -4.13 -10.54 -6.38
N SER A 162 -3.61 -10.53 -5.16
CA SER A 162 -3.15 -11.72 -4.44
C SER A 162 -4.22 -12.81 -4.36
N SER A 163 -5.44 -12.45 -4.01
CA SER A 163 -6.54 -13.41 -3.86
C SER A 163 -6.88 -14.13 -5.17
N SER A 164 -6.80 -13.44 -6.29
CA SER A 164 -7.05 -14.05 -7.61
C SER A 164 -6.01 -15.11 -7.98
N ILE A 165 -4.79 -15.02 -7.42
CA ILE A 165 -3.70 -15.97 -7.63
C ILE A 165 -3.77 -17.12 -6.61
N PHE A 166 -3.83 -16.77 -5.32
CA PHE A 166 -3.69 -17.75 -4.25
C PHE A 166 -4.96 -18.57 -3.98
N ALA A 167 -6.17 -18.03 -4.19
CA ALA A 167 -7.39 -18.78 -3.96
C ALA A 167 -7.50 -20.06 -4.82
N PRO A 168 -7.30 -20.01 -6.14
CA PRO A 168 -7.33 -21.24 -6.95
C PRO A 168 -6.19 -22.22 -6.61
N ILE A 169 -5.01 -21.69 -6.21
CA ILE A 169 -3.89 -22.53 -5.76
C ILE A 169 -4.27 -23.26 -4.47
N GLN A 170 -4.79 -22.54 -3.48
CA GLN A 170 -5.25 -23.11 -2.21
C GLN A 170 -6.33 -24.17 -2.44
N THR A 171 -7.34 -23.85 -3.24
CA THR A 171 -8.42 -24.80 -3.58
C THR A 171 -7.87 -26.06 -4.20
N LYS A 172 -6.95 -25.93 -5.18
CA LYS A 172 -6.36 -27.12 -5.84
C LYS A 172 -5.47 -27.92 -4.89
N MET A 173 -4.83 -27.29 -3.92
CA MET A 173 -4.04 -27.99 -2.90
C MET A 173 -4.91 -28.81 -1.95
N VAL A 174 -6.07 -28.25 -1.53
CA VAL A 174 -6.99 -28.91 -0.59
C VAL A 174 -7.90 -29.90 -1.31
N ASN A 175 -8.53 -29.45 -2.39
CA ASN A 175 -9.58 -30.16 -3.09
C ASN A 175 -9.26 -30.37 -4.59
N PRO A 176 -8.23 -31.16 -4.94
CA PRO A 176 -7.87 -31.43 -6.33
C PRO A 176 -8.93 -32.22 -7.10
N TRP A 177 -9.80 -32.95 -6.39
CA TRP A 177 -10.87 -33.79 -6.97
C TRP A 177 -12.19 -33.04 -7.16
N ASN A 178 -12.26 -31.76 -6.74
CA ASN A 178 -13.44 -30.91 -6.84
C ASN A 178 -14.68 -31.53 -6.15
N TYR A 179 -14.47 -32.07 -4.93
CA TYR A 179 -15.60 -32.53 -4.11
C TYR A 179 -16.52 -31.36 -3.74
N ALA A 180 -17.81 -31.63 -3.72
CA ALA A 180 -18.80 -30.66 -3.25
C ALA A 180 -19.01 -30.80 -1.72
N PRO A 181 -19.30 -29.70 -1.01
CA PRO A 181 -19.71 -29.74 0.38
C PRO A 181 -21.09 -30.40 0.50
N ASN A 182 -21.43 -30.85 1.72
CA ASN A 182 -22.76 -31.33 2.02
C ASN A 182 -23.78 -30.16 2.08
N GLN A 183 -25.08 -30.47 2.28
CA GLN A 183 -26.15 -29.47 2.39
C GLN A 183 -25.95 -28.44 3.51
N GLN A 184 -25.08 -28.72 4.48
CA GLN A 184 -24.73 -27.84 5.59
C GLN A 184 -23.46 -27.02 5.31
N GLY A 185 -22.87 -27.13 4.12
CA GLY A 185 -21.65 -26.40 3.73
C GLY A 185 -20.32 -27.03 4.22
N TYR A 186 -20.34 -28.26 4.76
CA TYR A 186 -19.15 -28.95 5.25
C TYR A 186 -18.67 -30.06 4.32
N PHE A 187 -17.35 -30.20 4.23
CA PHE A 187 -16.69 -31.33 3.57
C PHE A 187 -16.53 -32.51 4.53
N THR A 188 -16.82 -33.72 4.06
CA THR A 188 -16.75 -34.94 4.86
C THR A 188 -15.67 -35.93 4.39
N GLN A 189 -15.03 -35.64 3.24
CA GLN A 189 -14.04 -36.51 2.64
C GLN A 189 -12.72 -36.44 3.41
N LYS A 190 -12.30 -37.56 4.00
CA LYS A 190 -11.08 -37.65 4.80
C LYS A 190 -9.83 -37.21 4.03
N GLU A 191 -9.69 -37.62 2.79
CA GLU A 191 -8.53 -37.28 1.93
C GLU A 191 -8.39 -35.76 1.70
N LEU A 192 -9.50 -35.03 1.64
CA LEU A 192 -9.52 -33.58 1.55
C LEU A 192 -9.14 -32.97 2.90
N LEU A 193 -9.76 -33.41 3.98
CA LEU A 193 -9.56 -32.86 5.31
C LEU A 193 -8.10 -33.01 5.77
N ASP A 194 -7.48 -34.16 5.52
CA ASP A 194 -6.09 -34.43 5.91
C ASP A 194 -5.08 -33.48 5.22
N ARG A 195 -5.47 -32.82 4.11
CA ARG A 195 -4.62 -31.85 3.40
C ARG A 195 -4.70 -30.44 3.96
N VAL A 196 -5.76 -30.08 4.69
CA VAL A 196 -6.00 -28.71 5.18
C VAL A 196 -4.82 -28.15 5.99
N PRO A 197 -4.26 -28.86 7.00
CA PRO A 197 -3.13 -28.32 7.73
C PRO A 197 -1.88 -28.11 6.84
N GLY A 198 -1.64 -29.02 5.88
CA GLY A 198 -0.50 -28.95 4.97
C GLY A 198 -0.46 -27.68 4.12
N VAL A 199 -1.62 -27.07 3.85
CA VAL A 199 -1.70 -25.82 3.11
C VAL A 199 -1.02 -24.69 3.88
N PHE A 200 -1.26 -24.56 5.19
CA PHE A 200 -0.61 -23.53 6.02
C PHE A 200 0.90 -23.69 6.04
N PHE A 201 1.40 -24.92 6.14
CA PHE A 201 2.82 -25.22 6.08
C PHE A 201 3.44 -24.78 4.75
N THR A 202 2.84 -25.21 3.64
CA THR A 202 3.34 -24.87 2.29
C THR A 202 3.28 -23.37 2.02
N LEU A 203 2.16 -22.72 2.36
CA LEU A 203 2.01 -21.28 2.16
C LEU A 203 2.97 -20.47 3.01
N SER A 204 3.27 -20.88 4.24
CA SER A 204 4.24 -20.19 5.09
C SER A 204 5.65 -20.16 4.46
N ILE A 205 6.07 -21.26 3.83
CA ILE A 205 7.34 -21.32 3.10
C ILE A 205 7.32 -20.41 1.88
N VAL A 206 6.25 -20.45 1.09
CA VAL A 206 6.09 -19.58 -0.08
C VAL A 206 6.12 -18.11 0.32
N TYR A 207 5.39 -17.74 1.38
CA TYR A 207 5.40 -16.37 1.89
C TYR A 207 6.79 -15.96 2.40
N ALA A 208 7.46 -16.81 3.16
CA ALA A 208 8.80 -16.54 3.66
C ALA A 208 9.81 -16.31 2.52
N ILE A 209 9.74 -17.09 1.45
CA ILE A 209 10.58 -16.90 0.25
C ILE A 209 10.26 -15.58 -0.43
N MET A 210 8.99 -15.30 -0.72
CA MET A 210 8.58 -14.07 -1.38
C MET A 210 8.97 -12.83 -0.57
N GLN A 211 8.73 -12.87 0.74
CA GLN A 211 9.06 -11.78 1.66
C GLN A 211 10.57 -11.59 1.76
N THR A 212 11.35 -12.66 1.86
CA THR A 212 12.81 -12.58 1.91
C THR A 212 13.38 -11.95 0.64
N VAL A 213 12.91 -12.38 -0.54
CA VAL A 213 13.34 -11.78 -1.81
C VAL A 213 12.95 -10.30 -1.88
N GLY A 214 11.74 -9.94 -1.46
CA GLY A 214 11.30 -8.54 -1.40
C GLY A 214 12.15 -7.70 -0.44
N LEU A 215 12.47 -8.23 0.74
CA LEU A 215 13.29 -7.55 1.76
C LEU A 215 14.73 -7.25 1.31
N LEU A 216 15.28 -8.01 0.36
CA LEU A 216 16.61 -7.73 -0.18
C LEU A 216 16.71 -6.34 -0.81
N VAL A 217 15.60 -5.82 -1.35
CA VAL A 217 15.60 -4.54 -2.08
C VAL A 217 14.85 -3.42 -1.34
N ILE A 218 14.17 -3.70 -0.24
CA ILE A 218 13.48 -2.69 0.58
C ILE A 218 14.51 -1.89 1.38
N CYS A 219 14.72 -0.63 1.02
CA CYS A 219 15.58 0.32 1.73
C CYS A 219 15.18 1.75 1.37
N ASP A 220 15.44 2.69 2.28
CA ASP A 220 15.28 4.10 1.98
C ASP A 220 16.41 4.62 1.08
N PRO A 221 16.14 5.63 0.23
CA PRO A 221 17.20 6.32 -0.49
C PRO A 221 18.16 6.99 0.50
N PRO A 222 19.46 7.06 0.19
CA PRO A 222 20.42 7.77 1.03
C PRO A 222 20.01 9.24 1.19
N SER A 223 20.18 9.80 2.40
CA SER A 223 19.96 11.24 2.64
C SER A 223 20.84 12.08 1.71
N GLU A 224 20.43 13.31 1.39
CA GLU A 224 21.17 14.19 0.44
C GLU A 224 22.65 14.35 0.79
N CYS A 225 22.98 14.56 2.06
CA CYS A 225 24.36 14.62 2.54
C CYS A 225 25.12 13.30 2.26
N HIS A 226 24.47 12.19 2.50
CA HIS A 226 24.98 10.84 2.28
C HIS A 226 25.08 10.51 0.78
N ARG A 227 24.15 11.03 -0.03
CA ARG A 227 24.15 10.89 -1.49
C ARG A 227 25.36 11.59 -2.10
N ILE A 228 25.72 12.78 -1.62
CA ILE A 228 26.90 13.51 -2.07
C ILE A 228 28.18 12.76 -1.70
N GLU A 229 28.30 12.30 -0.46
CA GLU A 229 29.44 11.48 -0.01
C GLU A 229 29.57 10.16 -0.76
N LEU A 230 28.45 9.48 -0.99
CA LEU A 230 28.42 8.21 -1.76
C LEU A 230 28.81 8.43 -3.21
N LEU A 231 28.33 9.50 -3.85
CA LEU A 231 28.70 9.86 -5.21
C LEU A 231 30.18 10.25 -5.28
N ALA A 232 30.71 10.99 -4.31
CA ALA A 232 32.12 11.33 -4.21
C ALA A 232 32.99 10.07 -3.99
N TRP A 233 32.57 9.14 -3.14
CA TRP A 233 33.23 7.86 -2.92
C TRP A 233 33.23 6.99 -4.19
N MET A 234 32.08 6.88 -4.88
CA MET A 234 31.97 6.14 -6.15
C MET A 234 32.86 6.74 -7.24
N ARG A 235 32.94 8.09 -7.35
CA ARG A 235 33.87 8.78 -8.26
C ARG A 235 35.34 8.45 -7.95
N ARG A 236 35.70 8.42 -6.66
CA ARG A 236 37.06 8.02 -6.22
C ARG A 236 37.36 6.56 -6.59
N GLN A 237 36.42 5.63 -6.38
CA GLN A 237 36.59 4.22 -6.75
C GLN A 237 36.71 4.04 -8.26
N HIS A 238 35.89 4.75 -9.06
CA HIS A 238 36.01 4.75 -10.51
C HIS A 238 37.36 5.31 -10.99
N SER A 239 37.85 6.38 -10.37
CA SER A 239 39.16 6.96 -10.65
C SER A 239 40.30 5.98 -10.33
N VAL A 240 40.22 5.31 -9.18
CA VAL A 240 41.20 4.27 -8.78
C VAL A 240 41.13 3.05 -9.69
N ALA A 241 39.95 2.60 -10.10
CA ALA A 241 39.79 1.48 -11.03
C ALA A 241 40.26 1.85 -12.43
N SER A 242 39.98 3.08 -12.88
CA SER A 242 40.48 3.61 -14.14
C SER A 242 42.02 3.72 -14.14
N ASN A 243 42.61 4.26 -13.07
CA ASN A 243 44.08 4.32 -12.91
C ASN A 243 44.72 2.92 -12.83
N ARG A 244 44.06 1.94 -12.21
CA ARG A 244 44.55 0.54 -12.25
C ARG A 244 44.46 -0.05 -13.65
N ARG A 245 43.39 0.22 -14.43
CA ARG A 245 43.26 -0.22 -15.81
C ARG A 245 44.32 0.47 -16.71
N VAL A 246 44.52 1.79 -16.53
CA VAL A 246 45.55 2.53 -17.25
C VAL A 246 46.95 2.05 -16.89
N ARG A 247 47.19 1.70 -15.61
CA ARG A 247 48.49 1.15 -15.19
C ARG A 247 48.68 -0.27 -15.69
N SER A 248 47.63 -1.07 -15.72
CA SER A 248 47.62 -2.42 -16.30
C SER A 248 47.80 -2.37 -17.82
N SER A 249 47.13 -1.42 -18.52
CA SER A 249 47.28 -1.26 -19.95
C SER A 249 48.67 -0.71 -20.34
N ARG A 250 49.23 0.23 -19.57
CA ARG A 250 50.62 0.69 -19.76
C ARG A 250 51.62 -0.43 -19.51
N LEU A 251 51.42 -1.26 -18.50
CA LEU A 251 52.24 -2.44 -18.25
C LEU A 251 52.13 -3.45 -19.41
N TYR A 252 50.89 -3.66 -19.88
CA TYR A 252 50.60 -4.53 -21.04
C TYR A 252 51.15 -3.96 -22.34
N GLU A 253 51.07 -2.64 -22.57
CA GLU A 253 51.71 -1.98 -23.70
C GLU A 253 53.23 -2.01 -23.61
N THR A 254 53.79 -1.84 -22.43
CA THR A 254 55.23 -1.94 -22.21
C THR A 254 55.72 -3.38 -22.47
N LEU A 255 55.00 -4.37 -21.98
CA LEU A 255 55.27 -5.78 -22.26
C LEU A 255 55.04 -6.14 -23.73
N ARG A 256 54.01 -5.56 -24.37
CA ARG A 256 53.71 -5.74 -25.79
C ARG A 256 54.78 -5.08 -26.68
N LYS A 257 55.27 -3.87 -26.31
CA LYS A 257 56.38 -3.23 -26.98
C LYS A 257 57.72 -3.96 -26.82
N MET A 258 57.86 -4.70 -25.69
CA MET A 258 59.02 -5.58 -25.49
C MET A 258 58.90 -6.90 -26.26
N ILE A 259 57.70 -7.38 -26.56
CA ILE A 259 57.44 -8.68 -27.19
C ILE A 259 57.19 -8.56 -28.71
N CYS A 260 56.55 -7.48 -29.15
CA CYS A 260 56.23 -7.27 -30.56
C CYS A 260 56.50 -5.80 -30.94
N GLY A 261 57.63 -5.54 -31.60
CA GLY A 261 57.81 -4.27 -32.31
C GLY A 261 56.86 -4.19 -33.48
N ALA A 262 55.88 -3.31 -33.43
CA ALA A 262 55.30 -2.56 -34.52
C ALA A 262 53.78 -2.36 -34.42
N THR A 263 53.43 -1.14 -34.80
CA THR A 263 52.20 -0.57 -35.39
C THR A 263 51.02 -0.15 -34.50
N SER A 264 50.89 1.17 -34.51
CA SER A 264 49.86 2.04 -33.99
C SER A 264 48.53 1.97 -34.77
N ILE A 265 47.40 1.95 -34.04
CA ILE A 265 46.13 2.52 -34.52
C ILE A 265 45.50 3.29 -33.35
N SER A 266 45.33 4.61 -33.59
CA SER A 266 44.67 5.55 -32.67
C SER A 266 43.17 5.58 -32.88
N VAL A 267 42.38 5.46 -31.78
CA VAL A 267 40.95 5.79 -31.78
C VAL A 267 40.74 6.92 -30.77
N SER A 268 40.30 8.06 -31.28
CA SER A 268 39.95 9.26 -30.52
C SER A 268 38.55 9.13 -29.94
N LEU A 269 38.41 9.33 -28.62
CA LEU A 269 37.15 9.53 -27.95
C LEU A 269 37.09 10.96 -27.41
N GLU A 270 36.24 11.78 -28.02
CA GLU A 270 35.96 13.14 -27.58
C GLU A 270 35.15 13.11 -26.27
N VAL A 271 35.69 13.79 -25.26
CA VAL A 271 34.99 14.08 -24.00
C VAL A 271 34.65 15.56 -24.00
N GLY A 272 33.34 15.86 -24.05
CA GLY A 272 32.81 17.22 -23.94
C GLY A 272 33.11 17.86 -22.60
N HIS A 273 33.72 19.02 -22.61
CA HIS A 273 33.96 19.88 -21.46
C HIS A 273 32.69 20.65 -21.06
N SER A 274 32.28 20.55 -19.83
CA SER A 274 31.45 21.56 -19.15
C SER A 274 32.25 22.17 -17.99
N GLY A 275 32.34 23.51 -18.00
CA GLY A 275 33.23 24.33 -17.22
C GLY A 275 33.04 24.34 -15.70
N PRO A 276 33.98 24.94 -14.98
CA PRO A 276 34.07 24.85 -13.54
C PRO A 276 33.17 25.87 -12.82
N CYS A 277 32.43 25.42 -11.81
CA CYS A 277 31.76 26.28 -10.84
C CYS A 277 32.78 26.67 -9.75
N SER A 278 33.09 27.95 -9.67
CA SER A 278 33.97 28.55 -8.65
C SER A 278 33.31 28.48 -7.26
N ILE A 279 34.05 27.93 -6.30
CA ILE A 279 33.74 27.98 -4.88
C ILE A 279 34.56 29.11 -4.30
N GLU A 280 33.92 30.19 -3.90
CA GLU A 280 34.50 31.22 -3.04
C GLU A 280 34.48 30.77 -1.59
N ASN A 281 35.64 30.80 -0.94
CA ASN A 281 35.83 30.65 0.49
C ASN A 281 35.65 31.99 1.14
N GLU A 282 34.78 32.10 2.14
CA GLU A 282 34.84 33.18 3.12
C GLU A 282 35.02 32.65 4.53
N PRO A 283 35.84 33.35 5.36
CA PRO A 283 36.21 32.84 6.68
C PRO A 283 35.29 33.39 7.79
N LEU A 284 35.16 32.56 8.83
CA LEU A 284 34.56 32.88 10.13
C LEU A 284 35.28 34.03 10.85
N LEU A 285 34.54 35.05 11.28
CA LEU A 285 34.87 35.79 12.52
C LEU A 285 33.65 36.48 13.13
N ALA A 286 33.68 36.48 14.45
CA ALA A 286 32.67 36.81 15.42
C ALA A 286 32.26 38.30 15.50
N GLY A 287 31.07 38.57 16.12
CA GLY A 287 30.82 39.81 16.85
C GLY A 287 29.41 40.40 16.70
N SER A 288 28.55 40.21 17.67
CA SER A 288 27.44 41.14 18.01
C SER A 288 27.99 42.37 18.75
N PRO A 289 27.30 43.54 18.96
CA PRO A 289 25.84 43.74 19.05
C PRO A 289 25.31 45.16 18.59
N ALA A 290 23.98 45.28 18.69
CA ALA A 290 23.18 46.47 19.08
C ALA A 290 22.75 47.56 18.07
N VAL A 291 21.41 47.65 17.92
CA VAL A 291 20.53 48.84 18.07
C VAL A 291 20.84 50.12 17.27
N THR A 292 19.97 50.57 16.40
CA THR A 292 19.20 51.83 16.53
C THR A 292 18.24 52.09 15.36
N LYS A 293 17.08 52.63 15.68
CA LYS A 293 16.04 53.19 14.79
C LYS A 293 16.54 54.42 14.02
N ARG A 294 16.01 54.65 12.82
CA ARG A 294 15.40 55.96 12.47
C ARG A 294 14.64 55.96 11.15
N HIS A 295 13.56 56.71 11.17
CA HIS A 295 12.68 57.18 10.10
C HIS A 295 13.38 58.01 9.02
N GLU A 296 12.85 57.99 7.78
CA GLU A 296 12.19 59.13 7.12
C GLU A 296 11.91 58.89 5.63
N HIS A 297 10.70 59.15 5.26
CA HIS A 297 10.08 59.81 4.14
C HIS A 297 10.81 59.95 2.79
N GLY A 298 10.05 59.65 1.74
CA GLY A 298 10.26 60.17 0.38
C GLY A 298 9.38 59.44 -0.66
N SER A 299 8.36 60.14 -0.99
CA SER A 299 7.27 59.97 -1.95
C SER A 299 7.66 59.71 -3.41
N ASP A 300 6.65 59.21 -4.12
CA ASP A 300 6.25 59.35 -5.54
C ASP A 300 6.83 58.37 -6.60
N SER A 301 6.02 57.66 -7.16
CA SER A 301 5.15 57.68 -8.32
C SER A 301 4.89 56.29 -8.91
N LEU A 302 3.68 55.93 -8.93
CA LEU A 302 2.84 55.35 -9.97
C LEU A 302 3.56 54.71 -11.20
N GLU A 303 3.32 53.42 -11.43
CA GLU A 303 2.57 52.96 -12.57
C GLU A 303 2.26 51.46 -12.50
N ASP A 304 1.06 51.19 -12.76
CA ASP A 304 0.30 49.97 -12.94
C ASP A 304 1.00 48.82 -13.64
N ALA A 305 0.93 47.65 -13.01
CA ALA A 305 0.70 46.38 -13.69
C ALA A 305 -0.04 45.49 -12.71
N ASP A 306 -1.34 45.58 -12.78
CA ASP A 306 -2.31 44.75 -12.10
C ASP A 306 -2.32 43.34 -12.65
N ASP A 307 -2.72 42.47 -11.72
CA ASP A 307 -3.55 41.29 -11.95
C ASP A 307 -2.94 40.12 -12.72
N ASP A 308 -2.56 39.11 -11.94
CA ASP A 308 -2.94 37.70 -12.12
C ASP A 308 -2.24 36.75 -11.13
N GLU A 309 -2.05 37.11 -9.85
CA GLU A 309 -1.49 36.21 -8.83
C GLU A 309 -2.48 35.70 -7.76
N GLU A 310 -3.77 35.76 -8.01
CA GLU A 310 -4.79 35.26 -7.06
C GLU A 310 -5.24 33.82 -7.35
N GLY A 311 -4.33 32.90 -7.63
CA GLY A 311 -4.71 31.51 -7.92
C GLY A 311 -3.65 30.44 -7.70
N ARG A 312 -2.39 30.80 -7.56
CA ARG A 312 -1.31 29.83 -7.27
C ARG A 312 -1.05 29.70 -5.77
N GLY A 313 -1.79 28.80 -5.13
CA GLY A 313 -1.42 28.33 -3.78
C GLY A 313 0.04 27.91 -3.77
N LYS A 314 0.80 28.35 -2.73
CA LYS A 314 2.21 28.02 -2.55
C LYS A 314 2.37 26.49 -2.61
N ALA A 315 3.27 25.99 -3.45
CA ALA A 315 3.61 24.56 -3.45
C ALA A 315 4.15 24.16 -2.07
N VAL A 316 3.71 23.01 -1.57
CA VAL A 316 4.17 22.50 -0.26
C VAL A 316 5.68 22.30 -0.29
N PRO A 317 6.46 22.92 0.59
CA PRO A 317 7.90 22.71 0.64
C PRO A 317 8.22 21.24 0.87
N GLN A 318 9.20 20.70 0.16
CA GLN A 318 9.56 19.27 0.14
C GLN A 318 10.03 18.73 1.53
N GLU A 319 10.41 19.62 2.45
CA GLU A 319 10.89 19.27 3.80
C GLU A 319 9.82 19.39 4.90
N TRP A 320 8.62 19.90 4.56
CA TRP A 320 7.60 20.12 5.56
C TRP A 320 6.92 18.80 5.98
N SER A 321 6.84 18.55 7.29
CA SER A 321 6.21 17.35 7.86
C SER A 321 5.68 17.60 9.27
N MET A 322 4.42 17.22 9.50
CA MET A 322 3.79 17.25 10.83
C MET A 322 4.14 16.01 11.63
N THR A 323 4.41 16.20 12.92
CA THR A 323 4.47 15.10 13.87
C THR A 323 3.07 14.52 14.08
N THR A 324 2.98 13.27 14.54
CA THR A 324 1.69 12.62 14.82
C THR A 324 0.85 13.40 15.84
N SER A 325 1.50 14.02 16.85
CA SER A 325 0.80 14.85 17.85
C SER A 325 0.20 16.12 17.24
N GLU A 326 0.90 16.78 16.33
CA GLU A 326 0.40 17.95 15.62
C GLU A 326 -0.73 17.58 14.66
N MET A 327 -0.59 16.44 13.95
CA MET A 327 -1.63 15.92 13.06
C MET A 327 -2.94 15.65 13.82
N LEU A 328 -2.87 15.02 14.98
CA LEU A 328 -4.06 14.72 15.81
C LEU A 328 -4.77 15.98 16.34
N LYS A 329 -4.10 17.14 16.36
CA LYS A 329 -4.71 18.44 16.70
C LYS A 329 -5.32 19.14 15.48
N SER A 330 -5.06 18.65 14.27
CA SER A 330 -5.53 19.26 13.02
C SER A 330 -6.96 18.83 12.68
N SER A 331 -7.81 19.78 12.30
CA SER A 331 -9.16 19.50 11.78
C SER A 331 -9.12 18.65 10.51
N THR A 332 -8.12 18.84 9.66
CA THR A 332 -7.93 18.06 8.43
C THR A 332 -7.82 16.56 8.69
N PHE A 333 -7.18 16.19 9.81
CA PHE A 333 -7.11 14.78 10.23
C PHE A 333 -8.50 14.18 10.45
N TYR A 334 -9.36 14.88 11.20
CA TYR A 334 -10.71 14.38 11.51
C TYR A 334 -11.60 14.33 10.28
N VAL A 335 -11.49 15.30 9.38
CA VAL A 335 -12.23 15.27 8.11
C VAL A 335 -11.81 14.07 7.26
N LEU A 336 -10.49 13.81 7.13
CA LEU A 336 -9.98 12.63 6.43
C LEU A 336 -10.35 11.33 7.14
N PHE A 337 -10.35 11.32 8.47
CA PHE A 337 -10.73 10.16 9.29
C PHE A 337 -12.19 9.77 9.05
N VAL A 338 -13.11 10.74 9.07
CA VAL A 338 -14.53 10.49 8.80
C VAL A 338 -14.77 10.13 7.32
N ALA A 339 -14.07 10.77 6.39
CA ALA A 339 -14.14 10.40 4.98
C ALA A 339 -13.68 8.96 4.74
N LEU A 340 -12.57 8.53 5.37
CA LEU A 340 -12.09 7.15 5.29
C LEU A 340 -13.03 6.17 5.99
N PHE A 341 -13.61 6.54 7.14
CA PHE A 341 -14.65 5.76 7.81
C PHE A 341 -15.82 5.49 6.85
N CYS A 342 -16.34 6.53 6.21
CA CYS A 342 -17.45 6.42 5.26
C CYS A 342 -17.08 5.53 4.05
N CYS A 343 -15.87 5.72 3.49
CA CYS A 343 -15.38 4.90 2.38
C CYS A 343 -15.23 3.43 2.77
N SER A 344 -14.74 3.16 3.97
CA SER A 344 -14.60 1.79 4.48
C SER A 344 -15.93 1.15 4.81
N PHE A 345 -16.88 1.92 5.32
CA PHE A 345 -18.22 1.43 5.65
C PHE A 345 -18.94 0.89 4.41
N TYR A 346 -19.08 1.71 3.35
CA TYR A 346 -19.74 1.24 2.14
C TYR A 346 -18.96 0.11 1.46
N GLY A 347 -17.64 0.15 1.53
CA GLY A 347 -16.80 -0.89 0.99
C GLY A 347 -17.02 -2.24 1.66
N ASN A 348 -16.96 -2.29 2.98
CA ASN A 348 -17.17 -3.53 3.75
C ASN A 348 -18.61 -4.03 3.62
N THR A 349 -19.61 -3.13 3.63
CA THR A 349 -21.02 -3.51 3.40
C THR A 349 -21.16 -4.20 2.05
N TYR A 350 -20.57 -3.63 1.02
CA TYR A 350 -20.66 -4.18 -0.32
C TYR A 350 -19.94 -5.54 -0.44
N TYR A 351 -18.72 -5.66 0.09
CA TYR A 351 -17.98 -6.93 0.12
C TYR A 351 -18.73 -8.05 0.85
N ASN A 352 -19.47 -7.72 1.90
CA ASN A 352 -20.20 -8.72 2.68
C ASN A 352 -21.52 -9.13 2.02
N LEU A 353 -22.21 -8.19 1.36
CA LEU A 353 -23.57 -8.43 0.87
C LEU A 353 -23.69 -8.74 -0.62
N TYR A 354 -22.63 -8.53 -1.43
CA TYR A 354 -22.72 -8.69 -2.88
C TYR A 354 -23.18 -10.11 -3.27
N LYS A 355 -22.59 -11.15 -2.67
CA LYS A 355 -22.91 -12.54 -3.01
C LYS A 355 -24.32 -12.89 -2.58
N THR A 356 -24.66 -12.65 -1.33
CA THR A 356 -25.99 -12.95 -0.77
C THR A 356 -27.11 -12.20 -1.51
N TYR A 357 -26.85 -10.95 -1.91
CA TYR A 357 -27.79 -10.22 -2.76
C TYR A 357 -27.88 -10.82 -4.16
N GLY A 358 -26.75 -11.17 -4.78
CA GLY A 358 -26.72 -11.81 -6.10
C GLY A 358 -27.48 -13.15 -6.13
N GLU A 359 -27.38 -13.95 -5.08
CA GLU A 359 -28.07 -15.23 -4.91
C GLU A 359 -29.60 -15.08 -4.85
N THR A 360 -30.14 -13.87 -4.57
CA THR A 360 -31.60 -13.64 -4.56
C THR A 360 -32.24 -13.69 -5.94
N PHE A 361 -31.46 -13.55 -7.04
CA PHE A 361 -31.98 -13.52 -8.42
C PHE A 361 -31.06 -14.20 -9.45
N ILE A 362 -29.93 -14.76 -9.04
CA ILE A 362 -28.98 -15.48 -9.89
C ILE A 362 -28.74 -16.87 -9.28
N ASP A 363 -29.26 -17.91 -9.90
CA ASP A 363 -29.13 -19.30 -9.46
C ASP A 363 -27.81 -19.96 -9.92
N ASP A 364 -26.79 -19.15 -10.27
CA ASP A 364 -25.51 -19.62 -10.83
C ASP A 364 -24.36 -19.18 -9.91
N ASP A 365 -23.98 -20.03 -8.95
CA ASP A 365 -22.90 -19.78 -7.98
C ASP A 365 -21.53 -19.60 -8.66
N MET A 366 -21.28 -20.38 -9.75
CA MET A 366 -20.04 -20.24 -10.53
C MET A 366 -19.98 -18.87 -11.21
N PHE A 367 -21.09 -18.37 -11.73
CA PHE A 367 -21.15 -17.03 -12.31
C PHE A 367 -20.80 -15.97 -11.26
N LEU A 368 -21.33 -16.06 -10.04
CA LEU A 368 -21.03 -15.14 -8.95
C LEU A 368 -19.56 -15.19 -8.54
N ALA A 369 -18.97 -16.38 -8.50
CA ALA A 369 -17.54 -16.56 -8.21
C ALA A 369 -16.65 -15.94 -9.30
N VAL A 370 -16.98 -16.15 -10.58
CA VAL A 370 -16.28 -15.53 -11.73
C VAL A 370 -16.45 -14.02 -11.72
N ALA A 371 -17.65 -13.53 -11.42
CA ALA A 371 -17.93 -12.10 -11.31
C ALA A 371 -17.07 -11.43 -10.23
N PHE A 372 -16.93 -12.07 -9.07
CA PHE A 372 -16.04 -11.61 -8.01
C PHE A 372 -14.56 -11.58 -8.47
N SER A 373 -14.11 -12.61 -9.18
CA SER A 373 -12.75 -12.68 -9.69
C SER A 373 -12.46 -11.55 -10.70
N ILE A 374 -13.39 -11.28 -11.62
CA ILE A 374 -13.32 -10.16 -12.56
C ILE A 374 -13.27 -8.83 -11.81
N GLY A 375 -14.15 -8.64 -10.83
CA GLY A 375 -14.16 -7.47 -9.96
C GLY A 375 -12.82 -7.26 -9.23
N SER A 376 -12.24 -8.34 -8.69
CA SER A 376 -10.94 -8.29 -7.99
C SER A 376 -9.79 -7.88 -8.89
N VAL A 377 -9.74 -8.38 -10.13
CA VAL A 377 -8.75 -7.96 -11.13
C VAL A 377 -8.98 -6.49 -11.51
N ALA A 378 -10.23 -6.09 -11.75
CA ALA A 378 -10.57 -4.70 -12.04
C ALA A 378 -10.19 -3.77 -10.89
N ASN A 379 -10.39 -4.18 -9.63
CA ASN A 379 -9.95 -3.45 -8.44
C ASN A 379 -8.44 -3.25 -8.42
N ALA A 380 -7.66 -4.30 -8.69
CA ALA A 380 -6.20 -4.20 -8.72
C ALA A 380 -5.72 -3.22 -9.81
N CYS A 381 -6.26 -3.31 -11.02
CA CYS A 381 -5.95 -2.38 -12.11
C CYS A 381 -6.38 -0.94 -11.77
N ALA A 382 -7.55 -0.78 -11.16
CA ALA A 382 -8.10 0.52 -10.79
C ALA A 382 -7.26 1.22 -9.70
N ARG A 383 -6.61 0.50 -8.78
CA ARG A 383 -5.68 1.09 -7.79
C ARG A 383 -4.54 1.84 -8.48
N ILE A 384 -4.00 1.28 -9.55
CA ILE A 384 -2.96 1.94 -10.36
C ILE A 384 -3.55 3.15 -11.09
N GLY A 385 -4.71 2.97 -11.71
CA GLY A 385 -5.42 4.04 -12.44
C GLY A 385 -5.76 5.24 -11.57
N TRP A 386 -6.35 5.01 -10.39
CA TRP A 386 -6.66 6.08 -9.43
C TRP A 386 -5.39 6.77 -8.91
N GLY A 387 -4.33 5.99 -8.61
CA GLY A 387 -3.06 6.55 -8.20
C GLY A 387 -2.46 7.47 -9.27
N TRP A 388 -2.43 7.02 -10.54
CA TRP A 388 -1.96 7.83 -11.67
C TRP A 388 -2.84 9.07 -11.91
N LEU A 389 -4.16 8.95 -11.82
CA LEU A 389 -5.08 10.08 -11.97
C LEU A 389 -4.84 11.12 -10.88
N THR A 390 -4.60 10.68 -9.65
CA THR A 390 -4.32 11.56 -8.51
C THR A 390 -3.04 12.38 -8.69
N ASP A 391 -2.00 11.77 -9.26
CA ASP A 391 -0.77 12.49 -9.56
C ASP A 391 -0.93 13.49 -10.71
N LYS A 392 -1.89 13.27 -11.60
CA LYS A 392 -2.20 14.16 -12.74
C LYS A 392 -3.17 15.28 -12.39
N THR A 393 -4.07 15.04 -11.47
CA THR A 393 -5.14 15.98 -11.09
C THR A 393 -4.97 16.42 -9.63
N SER A 394 -5.72 15.79 -8.73
CA SER A 394 -5.59 15.95 -7.29
C SER A 394 -6.24 14.76 -6.59
N PHE A 395 -5.91 14.54 -5.31
CA PHE A 395 -6.57 13.48 -4.56
C PHE A 395 -8.06 13.79 -4.33
N GLN A 396 -8.43 15.07 -4.19
CA GLN A 396 -9.84 15.47 -4.06
C GLN A 396 -10.63 15.10 -5.29
N THR A 397 -10.15 15.47 -6.49
CA THR A 397 -10.84 15.15 -7.75
C THR A 397 -11.02 13.66 -7.93
N SER A 398 -9.95 12.88 -7.69
CA SER A 398 -9.97 11.43 -7.83
C SER A 398 -10.93 10.77 -6.83
N LEU A 399 -10.84 11.15 -5.55
CA LEU A 399 -11.71 10.58 -4.51
C LEU A 399 -13.16 11.02 -4.67
N SER A 400 -13.41 12.30 -4.99
CA SER A 400 -14.75 12.80 -5.25
C SER A 400 -15.40 12.10 -6.44
N THR A 401 -14.66 11.84 -7.51
CA THR A 401 -15.18 11.08 -8.67
C THR A 401 -15.52 9.65 -8.27
N ALA A 402 -14.65 8.96 -7.54
CA ALA A 402 -14.89 7.59 -7.10
C ALA A 402 -16.09 7.48 -6.14
N THR A 403 -16.21 8.40 -5.18
CA THR A 403 -17.31 8.39 -4.20
C THR A 403 -18.64 8.82 -4.80
N CYS A 404 -18.66 9.77 -5.74
CA CYS A 404 -19.84 10.14 -6.49
C CYS A 404 -20.36 8.95 -7.33
N LEU A 405 -19.46 8.28 -8.06
CA LEU A 405 -19.82 7.09 -8.83
C LEU A 405 -20.31 5.96 -7.92
N ALA A 406 -19.65 5.70 -6.79
CA ALA A 406 -20.07 4.69 -5.82
C ALA A 406 -21.48 4.99 -5.26
N THR A 407 -21.78 6.26 -4.98
CA THR A 407 -23.12 6.68 -4.54
C THR A 407 -24.19 6.35 -5.59
N ALA A 408 -23.93 6.70 -6.86
CA ALA A 408 -24.87 6.41 -7.95
C ALA A 408 -25.07 4.90 -8.14
N LEU A 409 -23.99 4.11 -8.08
CA LEU A 409 -24.05 2.64 -8.21
C LEU A 409 -24.83 1.99 -7.06
N LEU A 410 -24.64 2.45 -5.82
CA LEU A 410 -25.37 1.91 -4.67
C LEU A 410 -26.86 2.26 -4.71
N LEU A 411 -27.21 3.49 -5.10
CA LEU A 411 -28.61 3.90 -5.25
C LEU A 411 -29.33 3.11 -6.36
N THR A 412 -28.60 2.74 -7.40
CA THR A 412 -29.14 1.99 -8.55
C THR A 412 -28.94 0.48 -8.43
N MET A 413 -28.26 0.00 -7.39
CA MET A 413 -28.02 -1.44 -7.17
C MET A 413 -29.31 -2.27 -7.13
N PRO A 414 -30.39 -1.84 -6.46
CA PRO A 414 -31.65 -2.57 -6.45
C PRO A 414 -32.25 -2.81 -7.83
N LEU A 415 -31.96 -1.96 -8.81
CA LEU A 415 -32.48 -2.10 -10.18
C LEU A 415 -31.84 -3.30 -10.92
N THR A 416 -30.66 -3.74 -10.50
CA THR A 416 -29.93 -4.84 -11.17
C THR A 416 -30.67 -6.17 -11.10
N SER A 417 -31.50 -6.39 -10.06
CA SER A 417 -32.35 -7.59 -9.96
C SER A 417 -33.34 -7.72 -11.12
N ASN A 418 -33.82 -6.58 -11.66
CA ASN A 418 -34.75 -6.56 -12.77
C ASN A 418 -34.07 -6.54 -14.15
N LEU A 419 -32.79 -6.13 -14.21
CA LEU A 419 -32.02 -5.96 -15.45
C LEU A 419 -31.19 -7.19 -15.82
N GLY A 420 -31.04 -8.15 -14.90
CA GLY A 420 -30.43 -9.45 -15.14
C GLY A 420 -28.92 -9.52 -14.81
N ARG A 421 -28.38 -10.75 -14.85
CA ARG A 421 -27.06 -11.12 -14.34
C ARG A 421 -25.88 -10.35 -14.96
N TYR A 422 -25.94 -9.96 -16.25
CA TYR A 422 -24.83 -9.23 -16.89
C TYR A 422 -24.76 -7.77 -16.46
N VAL A 423 -25.91 -7.14 -16.19
CA VAL A 423 -25.96 -5.80 -15.61
C VAL A 423 -25.42 -5.84 -14.17
N TYR A 424 -25.79 -6.86 -13.42
CA TYR A 424 -25.22 -7.10 -12.09
C TYR A 424 -23.69 -7.23 -12.13
N LEU A 425 -23.13 -8.02 -13.05
CA LEU A 425 -21.68 -8.15 -13.25
C LEU A 425 -21.03 -6.78 -13.54
N LEU A 426 -21.64 -5.96 -14.38
CA LEU A 426 -21.12 -4.63 -14.69
C LEU A 426 -21.12 -3.75 -13.44
N TRP A 427 -22.25 -3.69 -12.69
CA TRP A 427 -22.35 -2.93 -11.44
C TRP A 427 -21.33 -3.42 -10.40
N LEU A 428 -21.20 -4.72 -10.24
CA LEU A 428 -20.20 -5.34 -9.36
C LEU A 428 -18.79 -4.88 -9.73
N THR A 429 -18.42 -4.97 -10.99
CA THR A 429 -17.08 -4.58 -11.48
C THR A 429 -16.82 -3.10 -11.26
N LEU A 430 -17.78 -2.22 -11.58
CA LEU A 430 -17.65 -0.78 -11.35
C LEU A 430 -17.55 -0.42 -9.86
N MET A 431 -18.30 -1.09 -8.99
CA MET A 431 -18.17 -0.93 -7.54
C MET A 431 -16.76 -1.29 -7.06
N PHE A 432 -16.18 -2.40 -7.55
CA PHE A 432 -14.82 -2.79 -7.21
C PHE A 432 -13.77 -1.77 -7.71
N VAL A 433 -14.02 -1.12 -8.84
CA VAL A 433 -13.20 0.00 -9.32
C VAL A 433 -13.29 1.20 -8.37
N CYS A 434 -14.48 1.55 -7.88
CA CYS A 434 -14.64 2.63 -6.88
C CYS A 434 -13.97 2.29 -5.54
N LEU A 435 -14.11 1.06 -5.06
CA LEU A 435 -13.50 0.58 -3.81
C LEU A 435 -11.96 0.64 -3.86
N ALA A 436 -11.38 0.46 -5.03
CA ALA A 436 -9.94 0.58 -5.25
C ALA A 436 -9.38 1.95 -4.87
N ALA A 437 -10.17 3.02 -5.05
CA ALA A 437 -9.80 4.39 -4.73
C ALA A 437 -9.48 4.56 -3.23
N THR A 438 -10.27 3.94 -2.35
CA THR A 438 -10.09 4.05 -0.89
C THR A 438 -8.67 3.69 -0.46
N HIS A 439 -8.15 2.55 -0.92
CA HIS A 439 -6.83 2.08 -0.50
C HIS A 439 -5.66 2.83 -1.16
N ALA A 440 -5.86 3.35 -2.38
CA ALA A 440 -4.80 4.05 -3.11
C ALA A 440 -4.70 5.53 -2.72
N LEU A 441 -5.84 6.21 -2.48
CA LEU A 441 -5.88 7.66 -2.35
C LEU A 441 -5.64 8.17 -0.92
N PHE A 442 -6.10 7.47 0.12
CA PHE A 442 -5.96 7.98 1.49
C PHE A 442 -4.52 8.01 1.99
N ILE A 443 -3.65 7.08 1.54
CA ILE A 443 -2.23 7.19 1.85
C ILE A 443 -1.59 8.38 1.15
N THR A 444 -1.98 8.65 -0.10
CA THR A 444 -1.54 9.83 -0.85
C THR A 444 -2.03 11.11 -0.18
N ALA A 445 -3.29 11.16 0.25
CA ALA A 445 -3.86 12.28 1.00
C ALA A 445 -3.10 12.53 2.31
N ALA A 446 -2.80 11.48 3.08
CA ALA A 446 -2.03 11.60 4.32
C ALA A 446 -0.63 12.18 4.07
N VAL A 447 0.07 11.74 3.03
CA VAL A 447 1.40 12.25 2.65
C VAL A 447 1.32 13.72 2.19
N ARG A 448 0.34 14.07 1.36
CA ARG A 448 0.15 15.43 0.86
C ARG A 448 -0.29 16.41 1.95
N CYS A 449 -1.14 15.98 2.90
CA CYS A 449 -1.64 16.84 3.98
C CYS A 449 -0.67 16.96 5.17
N PHE A 450 0.11 15.92 5.48
CA PHE A 450 0.89 15.84 6.72
C PHE A 450 2.40 15.67 6.49
N GLY A 451 2.85 15.57 5.23
CA GLY A 451 4.25 15.45 4.85
C GLY A 451 4.79 14.02 4.89
N THR A 452 6.09 13.90 4.54
CA THR A 452 6.72 12.60 4.23
C THR A 452 7.44 11.96 5.41
N LYS A 453 7.90 12.74 6.41
CA LYS A 453 8.77 12.25 7.48
C LYS A 453 8.10 11.23 8.41
N PHE A 454 6.85 11.48 8.82
CA PHE A 454 6.08 10.63 9.74
C PHE A 454 4.92 9.90 9.05
N LYS A 455 4.96 9.75 7.71
CA LYS A 455 3.85 9.24 6.90
C LYS A 455 3.32 7.88 7.35
N SER A 456 4.19 6.95 7.76
CA SER A 456 3.79 5.61 8.19
C SER A 456 2.93 5.65 9.45
N THR A 457 3.38 6.41 10.46
CA THR A 457 2.65 6.56 11.72
C THR A 457 1.37 7.37 11.53
N ASN A 458 1.44 8.47 10.77
CA ASN A 458 0.31 9.33 10.48
C ASN A 458 -0.79 8.61 9.71
N TYR A 459 -0.41 7.84 8.68
CA TYR A 459 -1.35 6.99 7.96
C TYR A 459 -1.90 5.85 8.83
N GLY A 460 -1.06 5.25 9.68
CA GLY A 460 -1.50 4.23 10.63
C GLY A 460 -2.60 4.74 11.58
N CYS A 461 -2.48 5.99 12.08
CA CYS A 461 -3.53 6.62 12.87
C CYS A 461 -4.80 6.88 12.05
N LEU A 462 -4.66 7.31 10.80
CA LEU A 462 -5.81 7.59 9.93
C LEU A 462 -6.60 6.31 9.63
N ILE A 463 -5.92 5.21 9.32
CA ILE A 463 -6.56 3.95 8.93
C ILE A 463 -7.26 3.24 10.09
N LEU A 464 -7.06 3.67 11.36
CA LEU A 464 -7.88 3.19 12.49
C LEU A 464 -9.38 3.41 12.27
N SER A 465 -9.76 4.39 11.44
CA SER A 465 -11.15 4.62 11.04
C SER A 465 -11.79 3.40 10.37
N THR A 466 -11.00 2.56 9.67
CA THR A 466 -11.50 1.34 9.03
C THR A 466 -11.91 0.28 10.05
N THR A 467 -11.20 0.19 11.18
CA THR A 467 -11.57 -0.71 12.30
C THR A 467 -12.88 -0.24 12.94
N VAL A 468 -13.00 1.07 13.21
CA VAL A 468 -14.25 1.64 13.75
C VAL A 468 -15.42 1.37 12.80
N SER A 469 -15.20 1.57 11.49
CA SER A 469 -16.18 1.26 10.45
C SER A 469 -16.62 -0.21 10.47
N GLY A 470 -15.66 -1.14 10.58
CA GLY A 470 -15.95 -2.58 10.66
C GLY A 470 -16.80 -2.95 11.86
N ILE A 471 -16.48 -2.40 13.05
CA ILE A 471 -17.26 -2.62 14.29
C ILE A 471 -18.69 -2.11 14.13
N VAL A 472 -18.86 -0.87 13.65
CA VAL A 472 -20.18 -0.26 13.45
C VAL A 472 -21.00 -1.06 12.42
N LEU A 473 -20.35 -1.50 11.32
CA LEU A 473 -21.02 -2.34 10.34
C LEU A 473 -21.46 -3.68 10.91
N SER A 474 -20.59 -4.38 11.65
CA SER A 474 -20.92 -5.69 12.23
C SER A 474 -22.08 -5.59 13.21
N ALA A 475 -22.06 -4.59 14.08
CA ALA A 475 -23.17 -4.32 14.99
C ALA A 475 -24.46 -3.97 14.23
N GLY A 476 -24.37 -3.07 13.23
CA GLY A 476 -25.52 -2.67 12.42
C GLY A 476 -26.12 -3.82 11.61
N SER A 477 -25.29 -4.69 11.04
CA SER A 477 -25.76 -5.84 10.25
C SER A 477 -26.54 -6.84 11.09
N GLN A 478 -26.11 -7.10 12.33
CA GLN A 478 -26.80 -8.04 13.21
C GLN A 478 -28.23 -7.60 13.58
N TYR A 479 -28.44 -6.29 13.75
CA TYR A 479 -29.71 -5.79 14.25
C TYR A 479 -30.64 -5.23 13.17
N LEU A 480 -30.11 -4.76 12.05
CA LEU A 480 -30.88 -3.99 11.08
C LEU A 480 -31.12 -4.72 9.75
N LEU A 481 -30.25 -5.65 9.36
CA LEU A 481 -30.31 -6.24 8.01
C LEU A 481 -31.53 -7.12 7.80
N GLN A 482 -31.97 -7.86 8.84
CA GLN A 482 -33.14 -8.74 8.76
C GLN A 482 -34.43 -7.95 8.57
N ASP A 483 -34.54 -6.78 9.23
CA ASP A 483 -35.74 -5.93 9.17
C ASP A 483 -35.80 -5.07 7.91
N LEU A 484 -34.65 -4.57 7.45
CA LEU A 484 -34.56 -3.64 6.31
C LEU A 484 -34.53 -4.33 4.94
N GLY A 485 -33.99 -5.55 4.86
CA GLY A 485 -33.73 -6.22 3.59
C GLY A 485 -32.62 -5.58 2.76
N TYR A 486 -32.13 -6.29 1.74
CA TYR A 486 -30.94 -5.90 0.95
C TYR A 486 -31.12 -4.59 0.17
N HIS A 487 -32.32 -4.32 -0.36
CA HIS A 487 -32.57 -3.12 -1.16
C HIS A 487 -32.36 -1.85 -0.34
N TRP A 488 -32.98 -1.78 0.83
CA TRP A 488 -32.83 -0.64 1.74
C TRP A 488 -31.43 -0.55 2.33
N ALA A 489 -30.78 -1.68 2.57
CA ALA A 489 -29.40 -1.71 3.04
C ALA A 489 -28.45 -1.00 2.07
N PHE A 490 -28.58 -1.21 0.75
CA PHE A 490 -27.75 -0.49 -0.26
C PHE A 490 -28.10 0.99 -0.36
N ILE A 491 -29.40 1.34 -0.33
CA ILE A 491 -29.83 2.75 -0.40
C ILE A 491 -29.31 3.54 0.81
N ILE A 492 -29.41 3.00 2.03
CA ILE A 492 -28.89 3.63 3.24
C ILE A 492 -27.35 3.71 3.17
N THR A 493 -26.71 2.66 2.71
CA THR A 493 -25.24 2.64 2.54
C THR A 493 -24.76 3.71 1.57
N ALA A 494 -25.54 4.10 0.57
CA ALA A 494 -25.19 5.15 -0.38
C ALA A 494 -25.00 6.54 0.27
N ALA A 495 -25.57 6.77 1.47
CA ALA A 495 -25.35 8.01 2.22
C ALA A 495 -23.88 8.16 2.66
N PHE A 496 -23.15 7.06 2.86
CA PHE A 496 -21.75 7.10 3.30
C PHE A 496 -20.79 7.60 2.21
N PRO A 497 -20.75 7.04 0.99
CA PRO A 497 -19.88 7.59 -0.05
C PRO A 497 -20.32 9.01 -0.46
N PHE A 498 -21.60 9.36 -0.36
CA PHE A 498 -22.06 10.73 -0.57
C PHE A 498 -21.51 11.69 0.50
N THR A 499 -21.51 11.29 1.77
CA THR A 499 -20.88 12.06 2.86
C THR A 499 -19.37 12.20 2.63
N ALA A 500 -18.70 11.14 2.22
CA ALA A 500 -17.26 11.17 1.89
C ALA A 500 -16.99 12.13 0.70
N PHE A 501 -17.86 12.18 -0.30
CA PHE A 501 -17.79 13.13 -1.41
C PHE A 501 -17.82 14.58 -0.91
N ILE A 502 -18.80 14.94 -0.07
CA ILE A 502 -18.93 16.30 0.51
C ILE A 502 -17.68 16.64 1.33
N LEU A 503 -17.27 15.75 2.25
CA LEU A 503 -16.11 15.99 3.10
C LEU A 503 -14.84 16.18 2.29
N THR A 504 -14.64 15.38 1.24
CA THR A 504 -13.47 15.49 0.37
C THR A 504 -13.46 16.82 -0.38
N ALA A 505 -14.60 17.28 -0.87
CA ALA A 505 -14.72 18.55 -1.56
C ALA A 505 -14.41 19.77 -0.65
N MET A 506 -14.59 19.63 0.67
CA MET A 506 -14.25 20.66 1.65
C MET A 506 -12.75 20.80 1.93
N ILE A 507 -11.94 19.80 1.61
CA ILE A 507 -10.48 19.81 1.88
C ILE A 507 -9.76 20.48 0.71
N THR A 508 -9.61 21.80 0.74
CA THR A 508 -8.93 22.55 -0.32
C THR A 508 -7.51 22.96 0.06
N PHE A 509 -7.26 23.14 1.36
CA PHE A 509 -5.96 23.60 1.89
C PHE A 509 -5.46 22.70 3.01
N THR A 510 -4.13 22.60 3.12
CA THR A 510 -3.50 21.98 4.29
C THR A 510 -3.72 22.85 5.52
N PRO A 511 -3.49 22.31 6.74
CA PRO A 511 -3.56 23.10 7.98
C PRO A 511 -2.68 24.36 8.01
N GLN A 512 -1.67 24.43 7.13
CA GLN A 512 -0.76 25.57 6.99
C GLN A 512 -1.10 26.49 5.82
N GLY A 513 -2.25 26.30 5.18
CA GLY A 513 -2.72 27.15 4.09
C GLY A 513 -2.12 26.84 2.70
N TYR A 514 -1.42 25.72 2.54
CA TYR A 514 -0.99 25.26 1.20
C TYR A 514 -2.13 24.57 0.48
N ARG A 515 -2.30 24.85 -0.80
CA ARG A 515 -3.30 24.19 -1.63
C ARG A 515 -2.91 22.72 -1.82
N ILE A 516 -3.87 21.83 -1.60
CA ILE A 516 -3.70 20.40 -1.83
C ILE A 516 -4.07 20.14 -3.29
N SER A 517 -3.09 20.10 -4.16
CA SER A 517 -3.29 19.83 -5.59
C SER A 517 -2.53 18.57 -6.01
#